data_61c3cd9a37e5f8a22d3c2db72332265e
#
_entry.id   61c3cd9a37e5f8a22d3c2db72332265e
#
_cell.length_a   1.000
_cell.length_b   1.000
_cell.length_c   1.000
_cell.angle_alpha   90.00
_cell.angle_beta   90.00
_cell.angle_gamma   90.00
#
_symmetry.space_group_name_H-M   'P 1'
#
loop_
_entity.id
_entity.type
_entity.pdbx_description
1 polymer ?
#
loop_
_entity_poly.entity_id
_entity_poly.type
_entity_poly.pdbx_seq_one_letter_code
_entity_poly.pdbx_strand_id
1 'polypeptide(L)'
;MDISRFSIHLTALYSPQKPTLRSLDTLKISIVIPTLNEALILEDNLRALSSLNPHEIIVVDGGSADSTVSVARCTATRVITSKSGRARQMNTGAKKATGDLLLFMHADNKLTLESFKRMEKIMKTDGSAGGAFSLQIESEKASLKVISLLATWRSKYLNLVYGDQAIFVRADIFHRMGGFSPLPICEDLDFFRRLGRQGKVLLLEEKTHTSARRWKEEGIFYTTLRNITIGGLFLLGFPPQTLSKWYSSIR
;
A
#
# COMPACT_ATOMS: atom_id res chain seq x y z
N MET A 1 24.19 -34.96 -48.65
CA MET A 1 23.25 -33.91 -48.33
C MET A 1 23.45 -33.55 -46.86
N ASP A 2 24.11 -32.46 -46.62
CA ASP A 2 24.67 -32.02 -45.34
C ASP A 2 23.61 -31.20 -44.57
N ILE A 3 23.16 -31.66 -43.42
CA ILE A 3 22.17 -30.99 -42.59
C ILE A 3 22.83 -30.39 -41.30
N SER A 4 23.91 -29.67 -41.51
CA SER A 4 24.67 -29.04 -40.42
C SER A 4 24.69 -27.50 -40.54
N ARG A 5 23.54 -26.84 -40.63
CA ARG A 5 23.46 -25.34 -40.49
C ARG A 5 22.07 -24.86 -40.16
N PHE A 6 21.69 -25.02 -38.87
CA PHE A 6 20.72 -24.08 -38.27
C PHE A 6 20.95 -24.04 -36.76
N SER A 7 22.05 -23.42 -36.39
CA SER A 7 22.27 -22.96 -35.00
C SER A 7 21.70 -21.54 -34.90
N ILE A 8 20.47 -21.43 -34.41
CA ILE A 8 19.89 -20.13 -34.09
C ILE A 8 20.46 -19.69 -32.74
N HIS A 9 21.36 -18.73 -32.80
CA HIS A 9 21.80 -17.93 -31.65
C HIS A 9 20.62 -17.16 -31.10
N LEU A 10 20.02 -17.62 -30.02
CA LEU A 10 19.07 -16.85 -29.18
C LEU A 10 19.66 -16.70 -27.78
N THR A 11 20.77 -15.99 -27.69
CA THR A 11 21.35 -15.52 -26.43
C THR A 11 21.74 -14.06 -26.61
N ALA A 12 20.76 -13.18 -26.52
CA ALA A 12 21.04 -11.76 -26.37
C ALA A 12 20.02 -11.14 -25.44
N LEU A 13 20.49 -10.89 -24.19
CA LEU A 13 20.39 -9.62 -23.51
C LEU A 13 19.07 -9.33 -22.81
N TYR A 14 18.81 -10.02 -21.71
CA TYR A 14 18.20 -9.33 -20.59
C TYR A 14 19.17 -9.41 -19.40
N SER A 15 20.13 -8.49 -19.37
CA SER A 15 20.89 -8.19 -18.16
C SER A 15 20.01 -7.30 -17.31
N PRO A 16 19.54 -7.73 -16.13
CA PRO A 16 18.88 -6.82 -15.21
C PRO A 16 19.94 -5.79 -14.78
N GLN A 17 19.78 -4.55 -15.23
CA GLN A 17 20.58 -3.44 -14.70
C GLN A 17 20.35 -3.43 -13.19
N LYS A 18 21.41 -3.77 -12.44
CA LYS A 18 21.43 -3.55 -10.99
C LYS A 18 21.09 -2.09 -10.76
N PRO A 19 20.08 -1.78 -9.93
CA PRO A 19 19.82 -0.38 -9.58
C PRO A 19 21.11 0.17 -9.00
N THR A 20 21.62 1.25 -9.57
CA THR A 20 22.76 2.01 -9.04
C THR A 20 22.35 2.46 -7.64
N LEU A 21 22.93 1.83 -6.63
CA LEU A 21 22.86 2.27 -5.25
C LEU A 21 23.51 3.66 -5.17
N ARG A 22 22.72 4.72 -5.40
CA ARG A 22 23.11 6.03 -4.90
C ARG A 22 23.13 5.89 -3.39
N SER A 23 24.28 6.17 -2.77
CA SER A 23 24.38 6.38 -1.34
C SER A 23 23.55 7.61 -0.98
N LEU A 24 22.27 7.37 -0.66
CA LEU A 24 21.38 8.42 -0.20
C LEU A 24 21.69 8.60 1.28
N ASP A 25 22.45 9.62 1.64
CA ASP A 25 22.69 10.00 3.03
C ASP A 25 21.36 10.20 3.77
N THR A 26 20.30 10.61 3.07
CA THR A 26 18.93 10.69 3.59
C THR A 26 17.94 10.17 2.56
N LEU A 27 17.20 9.11 2.88
CA LEU A 27 16.09 8.60 2.07
C LEU A 27 14.86 9.48 2.31
N LYS A 28 14.37 10.17 1.29
CA LYS A 28 13.17 10.99 1.37
C LYS A 28 11.93 10.12 1.25
N ILE A 29 11.05 10.14 2.25
CA ILE A 29 9.84 9.32 2.28
C ILE A 29 8.62 10.22 2.14
N SER A 30 7.83 10.02 1.07
CA SER A 30 6.52 10.65 0.88
C SER A 30 5.42 9.72 1.35
N ILE A 31 4.63 10.14 2.33
CA ILE A 31 3.44 9.42 2.77
C ILE A 31 2.25 9.90 1.95
N VAL A 32 1.51 8.98 1.33
CA VAL A 32 0.31 9.28 0.52
C VAL A 32 -0.91 8.65 1.17
N ILE A 33 -1.91 9.48 1.49
CA ILE A 33 -3.12 9.08 2.24
C ILE A 33 -4.36 9.44 1.42
N PRO A 34 -5.07 8.46 0.82
CA PRO A 34 -6.37 8.67 0.21
C PRO A 34 -7.42 8.85 1.31
N THR A 35 -8.24 9.92 1.22
CA THR A 35 -9.30 10.21 2.18
C THR A 35 -10.65 10.43 1.50
N LEU A 36 -11.73 10.08 2.20
CA LEU A 36 -13.09 10.44 1.85
C LEU A 36 -13.99 10.32 3.09
N ASN A 37 -14.45 11.47 3.63
CA ASN A 37 -15.26 11.57 4.86
C ASN A 37 -14.59 10.90 6.07
N GLU A 38 -13.35 11.30 6.37
CA GLU A 38 -12.53 10.75 7.46
C GLU A 38 -12.15 11.80 8.53
N ALA A 39 -12.90 12.91 8.62
CA ALA A 39 -12.59 14.03 9.50
C ALA A 39 -12.36 13.62 10.96
N LEU A 40 -13.16 12.65 11.47
CA LEU A 40 -13.13 12.20 12.87
C LEU A 40 -11.82 11.54 13.31
N ILE A 41 -11.11 10.92 12.38
CA ILE A 41 -9.91 10.13 12.70
C ILE A 41 -8.64 10.70 12.09
N LEU A 42 -8.79 11.57 11.09
CA LEU A 42 -7.67 12.03 10.27
C LEU A 42 -6.71 12.93 11.06
N GLU A 43 -7.22 13.79 11.96
CA GLU A 43 -6.40 14.75 12.69
C GLU A 43 -5.35 14.05 13.57
N ASP A 44 -5.79 13.14 14.43
CA ASP A 44 -4.92 12.39 15.33
C ASP A 44 -3.90 11.56 14.56
N ASN A 45 -4.35 10.95 13.45
CA ASN A 45 -3.46 10.16 12.62
C ASN A 45 -2.40 11.03 11.93
N LEU A 46 -2.76 12.17 11.37
CA LEU A 46 -1.80 13.09 10.75
C LEU A 46 -0.78 13.63 11.75
N ARG A 47 -1.22 13.96 12.98
CA ARG A 47 -0.30 14.37 14.07
C ARG A 47 0.70 13.26 14.40
N ALA A 48 0.22 12.01 14.54
CA ALA A 48 1.08 10.86 14.78
C ALA A 48 2.08 10.63 13.63
N LEU A 49 1.63 10.71 12.38
CA LEU A 49 2.50 10.56 11.21
C LEU A 49 3.51 11.71 11.07
N SER A 50 3.13 12.94 11.41
CA SER A 50 4.05 14.09 11.41
C SER A 50 5.18 13.92 12.43
N SER A 51 4.92 13.28 13.58
CA SER A 51 5.96 13.01 14.58
C SER A 51 7.02 12.00 14.12
N LEU A 52 6.75 11.23 13.06
CA LEU A 52 7.74 10.35 12.43
C LEU A 52 8.77 11.10 11.59
N ASN A 53 8.55 12.41 11.36
CA ASN A 53 9.39 13.30 10.55
C ASN A 53 9.61 12.77 9.11
N PRO A 54 8.54 12.45 8.35
CA PRO A 54 8.66 12.10 6.94
C PRO A 54 9.10 13.32 6.12
N HIS A 55 9.57 13.09 4.90
CA HIS A 55 9.87 14.19 3.97
C HIS A 55 8.63 15.02 3.65
N GLU A 56 7.49 14.38 3.42
CA GLU A 56 6.19 15.03 3.21
C GLU A 56 5.02 14.08 3.51
N ILE A 57 3.86 14.66 3.83
CA ILE A 57 2.58 13.96 3.95
C ILE A 57 1.63 14.57 2.93
N ILE A 58 1.14 13.76 2.00
CA ILE A 58 0.21 14.15 0.93
C ILE A 58 -1.14 13.50 1.19
N VAL A 59 -2.12 14.31 1.57
CA VAL A 59 -3.51 13.86 1.66
C VAL A 59 -4.19 14.08 0.33
N VAL A 60 -4.85 13.05 -0.18
CA VAL A 60 -5.60 13.11 -1.45
C VAL A 60 -7.08 12.87 -1.16
N ASP A 61 -7.84 13.94 -1.16
CA ASP A 61 -9.27 13.93 -0.89
C ASP A 61 -10.08 13.50 -2.13
N GLY A 62 -11.01 12.57 -1.94
CA GLY A 62 -11.87 12.03 -2.99
C GLY A 62 -13.19 12.79 -3.20
N GLY A 63 -13.32 14.00 -2.65
CA GLY A 63 -14.55 14.80 -2.67
C GLY A 63 -15.36 14.61 -1.39
N SER A 64 -14.73 14.77 -0.23
CA SER A 64 -15.38 14.71 1.08
C SER A 64 -16.44 15.80 1.24
N ALA A 65 -17.55 15.43 1.86
CA ALA A 65 -18.64 16.33 2.21
C ALA A 65 -18.53 16.89 3.65
N ASP A 66 -17.64 16.29 4.47
CA ASP A 66 -17.37 16.69 5.84
C ASP A 66 -16.14 17.60 5.94
N SER A 67 -15.64 17.83 7.16
CA SER A 67 -14.47 18.69 7.42
C SER A 67 -13.11 18.05 7.11
N THR A 68 -13.06 16.90 6.43
CA THR A 68 -11.80 16.17 6.11
C THR A 68 -10.72 17.06 5.49
N VAL A 69 -11.09 17.89 4.49
CA VAL A 69 -10.14 18.76 3.79
C VAL A 69 -9.62 19.86 4.73
N SER A 70 -10.47 20.43 5.56
CA SER A 70 -10.08 21.46 6.55
C SER A 70 -9.11 20.89 7.57
N VAL A 71 -9.41 19.72 8.12
CA VAL A 71 -8.54 18.99 9.05
C VAL A 71 -7.18 18.66 8.41
N ALA A 72 -7.20 18.13 7.18
CA ALA A 72 -5.97 17.80 6.48
C ALA A 72 -5.03 19.00 6.29
N ARG A 73 -5.57 20.19 5.99
CA ARG A 73 -4.78 21.41 5.78
C ARG A 73 -4.02 21.89 7.00
N CYS A 74 -4.43 21.49 8.20
CA CYS A 74 -3.76 21.90 9.44
C CYS A 74 -2.42 21.18 9.66
N THR A 75 -2.24 19.98 9.09
CA THR A 75 -1.08 19.12 9.44
C THR A 75 -0.36 18.54 8.22
N ALA A 76 -1.08 18.24 7.13
CA ALA A 76 -0.47 17.66 5.94
C ALA A 76 0.41 18.68 5.20
N THR A 77 1.53 18.21 4.64
CA THR A 77 2.42 19.03 3.80
C THR A 77 1.68 19.51 2.55
N ARG A 78 0.79 18.67 2.01
CA ARG A 78 0.01 18.95 0.81
C ARG A 78 -1.34 18.29 0.86
N VAL A 79 -2.38 19.03 0.46
CA VAL A 79 -3.74 18.50 0.30
C VAL A 79 -4.16 18.66 -1.16
N ILE A 80 -4.59 17.57 -1.79
CA ILE A 80 -4.96 17.50 -3.21
C ILE A 80 -6.37 16.94 -3.30
N THR A 81 -7.21 17.50 -4.16
CA THR A 81 -8.52 16.94 -4.48
C THR A 81 -8.44 16.10 -5.76
N SER A 82 -9.08 14.95 -5.78
CA SER A 82 -9.22 14.09 -6.95
C SER A 82 -10.64 13.52 -7.04
N LYS A 83 -10.96 12.87 -8.16
CA LYS A 83 -12.19 12.05 -8.20
C LYS A 83 -12.03 10.87 -7.23
N SER A 84 -13.13 10.47 -6.58
CA SER A 84 -13.16 9.33 -5.67
C SER A 84 -12.64 8.04 -6.32
N GLY A 85 -12.03 7.20 -5.50
CA GLY A 85 -11.44 5.91 -5.86
C GLY A 85 -9.99 5.79 -5.36
N ARG A 86 -9.75 4.81 -4.46
CA ARG A 86 -8.45 4.66 -3.78
C ARG A 86 -7.26 4.61 -4.74
N ALA A 87 -7.32 3.76 -5.77
CA ALA A 87 -6.26 3.68 -6.78
C ALA A 87 -5.97 5.04 -7.43
N ARG A 88 -7.03 5.78 -7.79
CA ARG A 88 -6.91 7.10 -8.42
C ARG A 88 -6.31 8.12 -7.46
N GLN A 89 -6.78 8.14 -6.22
CA GLN A 89 -6.27 9.06 -5.20
C GLN A 89 -4.79 8.77 -4.91
N MET A 90 -4.42 7.51 -4.69
CA MET A 90 -3.02 7.11 -4.47
C MET A 90 -2.12 7.46 -5.66
N ASN A 91 -2.56 7.22 -6.88
CA ASN A 91 -1.83 7.61 -8.09
C ASN A 91 -1.69 9.13 -8.22
N THR A 92 -2.73 9.89 -7.86
CA THR A 92 -2.68 11.36 -7.89
C THR A 92 -1.68 11.90 -6.88
N GLY A 93 -1.65 11.35 -5.66
CA GLY A 93 -0.67 11.69 -4.64
C GLY A 93 0.75 11.35 -5.06
N ALA A 94 0.97 10.14 -5.55
CA ALA A 94 2.28 9.68 -6.01
C ALA A 94 2.87 10.55 -7.14
N LYS A 95 2.04 11.04 -8.06
CA LYS A 95 2.47 11.97 -9.13
C LYS A 95 2.96 13.33 -8.61
N LYS A 96 2.57 13.70 -7.40
CA LYS A 96 2.96 14.98 -6.75
C LYS A 96 4.03 14.79 -5.68
N ALA A 97 4.31 13.54 -5.32
CA ALA A 97 5.35 13.19 -4.38
C ALA A 97 6.73 13.48 -4.93
N THR A 98 7.62 13.91 -4.04
CA THR A 98 9.02 14.28 -4.35
C THR A 98 10.04 13.39 -3.64
N GLY A 99 9.56 12.44 -2.83
CA GLY A 99 10.40 11.48 -2.12
C GLY A 99 10.91 10.34 -3.00
N ASP A 100 11.97 9.71 -2.53
CA ASP A 100 12.60 8.55 -3.17
C ASP A 100 11.80 7.26 -2.89
N LEU A 101 11.07 7.23 -1.78
CA LEU A 101 10.20 6.15 -1.34
C LEU A 101 8.78 6.68 -1.14
N LEU A 102 7.81 5.98 -1.70
CA LEU A 102 6.39 6.23 -1.50
C LEU A 102 5.87 5.26 -0.45
N LEU A 103 5.18 5.77 0.57
CA LEU A 103 4.48 4.99 1.59
C LEU A 103 2.99 5.28 1.49
N PHE A 104 2.19 4.29 1.10
CA PHE A 104 0.74 4.39 0.99
C PHE A 104 0.09 3.92 2.28
N MET A 105 -0.72 4.78 2.89
CA MET A 105 -1.41 4.48 4.15
C MET A 105 -2.88 4.87 4.06
N HIS A 106 -3.75 4.11 4.73
CA HIS A 106 -5.15 4.53 4.89
C HIS A 106 -5.27 5.58 6.00
N ALA A 107 -6.39 6.32 6.03
CA ALA A 107 -6.65 7.36 7.01
C ALA A 107 -6.71 6.86 8.47
N ASP A 108 -6.97 5.57 8.67
CA ASP A 108 -7.04 4.90 9.97
C ASP A 108 -5.81 4.05 10.31
N ASN A 109 -4.76 4.09 9.46
CA ASN A 109 -3.53 3.35 9.71
C ASN A 109 -2.55 4.19 10.54
N LYS A 110 -1.98 3.58 11.57
CA LYS A 110 -0.92 4.14 12.40
C LYS A 110 0.37 3.38 12.23
N LEU A 111 1.48 4.07 12.36
CA LEU A 111 2.81 3.49 12.30
C LEU A 111 3.63 3.98 13.50
N THR A 112 4.37 3.07 14.14
CA THR A 112 5.28 3.46 15.22
C THR A 112 6.57 4.06 14.64
N LEU A 113 7.27 4.87 15.43
CA LEU A 113 8.58 5.39 15.04
C LEU A 113 9.57 4.27 14.74
N GLU A 114 9.52 3.18 15.50
CA GLU A 114 10.35 2.00 15.29
C GLU A 114 10.09 1.36 13.91
N SER A 115 8.81 1.11 13.58
CA SER A 115 8.41 0.56 12.27
C SER A 115 8.87 1.46 11.12
N PHE A 116 8.68 2.77 11.24
CA PHE A 116 9.10 3.75 10.24
C PHE A 116 10.61 3.77 10.04
N LYS A 117 11.38 3.84 11.12
CA LYS A 117 12.86 3.83 11.09
C LYS A 117 13.41 2.51 10.57
N ARG A 118 12.77 1.38 10.89
CA ARG A 118 13.16 0.08 10.36
C ARG A 118 13.00 0.00 8.85
N MET A 119 11.84 0.43 8.33
CA MET A 119 11.60 0.56 6.89
C MET A 119 12.66 1.45 6.23
N GLU A 120 12.88 2.66 6.78
CA GLU A 120 13.87 3.60 6.26
C GLU A 120 15.27 2.96 6.18
N LYS A 121 15.72 2.32 7.27
CA LYS A 121 17.03 1.66 7.34
C LYS A 121 17.18 0.56 6.30
N ILE A 122 16.19 -0.33 6.18
CA ILE A 122 16.27 -1.45 5.23
C ILE A 122 16.24 -0.92 3.80
N MET A 123 15.37 0.03 3.49
CA MET A 123 15.25 0.56 2.13
C MET A 123 16.47 1.40 1.68
N LYS A 124 17.31 1.87 2.61
CA LYS A 124 18.61 2.49 2.30
C LYS A 124 19.65 1.47 1.84
N THR A 125 19.65 0.28 2.41
CA THR A 125 20.73 -0.69 2.25
C THR A 125 20.37 -1.90 1.39
N ASP A 126 19.10 -2.30 1.40
CA ASP A 126 18.60 -3.43 0.62
C ASP A 126 18.09 -2.93 -0.75
N GLY A 127 18.50 -3.57 -1.83
CA GLY A 127 18.08 -3.26 -3.19
C GLY A 127 16.63 -3.66 -3.51
N SER A 128 15.78 -3.88 -2.52
CA SER A 128 14.38 -4.29 -2.69
C SER A 128 13.56 -3.24 -3.42
N ALA A 129 12.58 -3.70 -4.19
CA ALA A 129 11.65 -2.84 -4.91
C ALA A 129 10.70 -2.08 -3.98
N GLY A 130 10.33 -2.70 -2.87
CA GLY A 130 9.41 -2.18 -1.87
C GLY A 130 8.98 -3.27 -0.90
N GLY A 131 7.83 -3.07 -0.25
CA GLY A 131 7.30 -4.03 0.70
C GLY A 131 6.02 -3.56 1.38
N ALA A 132 5.71 -4.22 2.50
CA ALA A 132 4.60 -3.88 3.39
C ALA A 132 4.95 -4.26 4.83
N PHE A 133 4.14 -3.82 5.76
CA PHE A 133 4.27 -4.17 7.17
C PHE A 133 3.38 -5.37 7.54
N SER A 134 3.69 -6.00 8.67
CA SER A 134 2.78 -6.93 9.31
C SER A 134 1.54 -6.19 9.82
N LEU A 135 0.37 -6.84 9.83
CA LEU A 135 -0.88 -6.22 10.25
C LEU A 135 -1.13 -6.41 11.75
N GLN A 136 -1.54 -5.34 12.41
CA GLN A 136 -2.13 -5.37 13.76
C GLN A 136 -3.47 -4.64 13.74
N ILE A 137 -4.56 -5.35 14.01
CA ILE A 137 -5.87 -4.73 14.21
C ILE A 137 -5.97 -4.28 15.68
N GLU A 138 -6.26 -3.00 15.91
CA GLU A 138 -6.38 -2.43 17.26
C GLU A 138 -7.63 -2.96 17.98
N SER A 139 -7.48 -4.05 18.73
CA SER A 139 -8.56 -4.66 19.51
C SER A 139 -8.02 -5.62 20.56
N GLU A 140 -8.73 -5.69 21.71
CA GLU A 140 -8.49 -6.69 22.73
C GLU A 140 -9.13 -8.06 22.40
N LYS A 141 -10.04 -8.14 21.42
CA LYS A 141 -10.72 -9.38 21.04
C LYS A 141 -9.72 -10.38 20.46
N ALA A 142 -9.63 -11.57 21.04
CA ALA A 142 -8.73 -12.63 20.58
C ALA A 142 -8.96 -13.01 19.11
N SER A 143 -10.21 -12.99 18.63
CA SER A 143 -10.53 -13.25 17.21
C SER A 143 -9.86 -12.27 16.26
N LEU A 144 -9.77 -10.98 16.59
CA LEU A 144 -9.09 -9.99 15.75
C LEU A 144 -7.56 -10.11 15.83
N LYS A 145 -7.02 -10.55 16.96
CA LYS A 145 -5.60 -10.91 17.08
C LYS A 145 -5.25 -12.09 16.17
N VAL A 146 -6.10 -13.12 16.11
CA VAL A 146 -5.94 -14.26 15.19
C VAL A 146 -6.04 -13.81 13.73
N ILE A 147 -7.01 -12.96 13.38
CA ILE A 147 -7.14 -12.41 12.01
C ILE A 147 -5.89 -11.64 11.61
N SER A 148 -5.30 -10.84 12.49
CA SER A 148 -4.02 -10.13 12.24
C SER A 148 -2.88 -11.11 11.95
N LEU A 149 -2.77 -12.21 12.71
CA LEU A 149 -1.77 -13.24 12.46
C LEU A 149 -1.97 -13.94 11.11
N LEU A 150 -3.22 -14.32 10.79
CA LEU A 150 -3.55 -14.95 9.51
C LEU A 150 -3.31 -14.00 8.32
N ALA A 151 -3.60 -12.70 8.46
CA ALA A 151 -3.31 -11.69 7.45
C ALA A 151 -1.81 -11.57 7.21
N THR A 152 -1.01 -11.51 8.26
CA THR A 152 0.46 -11.49 8.18
C THR A 152 1.01 -12.77 7.54
N TRP A 153 0.51 -13.95 7.96
CA TRP A 153 0.89 -15.23 7.37
C TRP A 153 0.59 -15.28 5.87
N ARG A 154 -0.63 -14.92 5.46
CA ARG A 154 -1.03 -14.83 4.05
C ARG A 154 -0.08 -13.94 3.26
N SER A 155 0.28 -12.78 3.79
CA SER A 155 1.18 -11.84 3.11
C SER A 155 2.59 -12.41 2.99
N LYS A 156 3.08 -13.07 4.04
CA LYS A 156 4.44 -13.65 4.09
C LYS A 156 4.62 -14.82 3.11
N TYR A 157 3.63 -15.69 2.99
CA TYR A 157 3.77 -16.93 2.22
C TYR A 157 3.09 -16.89 0.86
N LEU A 158 2.07 -16.07 0.69
CA LEU A 158 1.31 -15.99 -0.56
C LEU A 158 1.53 -14.67 -1.33
N ASN A 159 2.31 -13.74 -0.78
CA ASN A 159 2.51 -12.39 -1.33
C ASN A 159 1.17 -11.64 -1.58
N LEU A 160 0.18 -11.89 -0.72
CA LEU A 160 -1.14 -11.28 -0.80
C LEU A 160 -1.26 -10.19 0.28
N VAL A 161 -0.88 -8.97 -0.08
CA VAL A 161 -0.89 -7.80 0.78
C VAL A 161 -2.11 -6.95 0.48
N TYR A 162 -2.81 -6.50 1.53
CA TYR A 162 -3.89 -5.51 1.45
C TYR A 162 -3.40 -4.13 1.85
N GLY A 163 -4.10 -3.08 1.45
CA GLY A 163 -3.71 -1.70 1.67
C GLY A 163 -3.60 -1.29 3.15
N ASP A 164 -4.30 -1.99 4.05
CA ASP A 164 -4.20 -1.81 5.50
C ASP A 164 -2.82 -2.23 6.08
N GLN A 165 -1.96 -2.87 5.29
CA GLN A 165 -0.60 -3.24 5.65
C GLN A 165 0.45 -2.16 5.28
N ALA A 166 0.05 -0.95 4.93
CA ALA A 166 0.91 0.19 4.59
C ALA A 166 2.02 -0.20 3.58
N ILE A 167 1.66 -0.17 2.30
CA ILE A 167 2.55 -0.56 1.20
C ILE A 167 3.59 0.54 0.96
N PHE A 168 4.86 0.18 0.88
CA PHE A 168 5.94 1.09 0.49
C PHE A 168 6.65 0.59 -0.76
N VAL A 169 7.10 1.52 -1.60
CA VAL A 169 7.72 1.22 -2.90
C VAL A 169 8.67 2.34 -3.32
N ARG A 170 9.78 2.00 -3.97
CA ARG A 170 10.66 3.01 -4.58
C ARG A 170 9.90 3.81 -5.63
N ALA A 171 10.04 5.13 -5.61
CA ALA A 171 9.27 6.01 -6.48
C ALA A 171 9.52 5.73 -7.97
N ASP A 172 10.76 5.46 -8.36
CA ASP A 172 11.14 5.12 -9.74
C ASP A 172 10.46 3.81 -10.21
N ILE A 173 10.40 2.78 -9.34
CA ILE A 173 9.71 1.52 -9.64
C ILE A 173 8.21 1.75 -9.76
N PHE A 174 7.61 2.51 -8.83
CA PHE A 174 6.19 2.85 -8.88
C PHE A 174 5.81 3.50 -10.22
N HIS A 175 6.59 4.49 -10.66
CA HIS A 175 6.34 5.19 -11.92
C HIS A 175 6.55 4.30 -13.15
N ARG A 176 7.61 3.47 -13.17
CA ARG A 176 7.82 2.49 -14.24
C ARG A 176 6.69 1.47 -14.36
N MET A 177 6.09 1.07 -13.25
CA MET A 177 4.95 0.14 -13.22
C MET A 177 3.63 0.78 -13.69
N GLY A 178 3.58 2.12 -13.84
CA GLY A 178 2.34 2.86 -14.13
C GLY A 178 1.42 3.02 -12.92
N GLY A 179 1.92 2.76 -11.70
CA GLY A 179 1.17 2.91 -10.44
C GLY A 179 0.12 1.82 -10.19
N PHE A 180 -0.89 2.16 -9.39
CA PHE A 180 -2.04 1.29 -9.13
C PHE A 180 -2.94 1.19 -10.36
N SER A 181 -3.39 -0.03 -10.69
CA SER A 181 -4.42 -0.23 -11.70
C SER A 181 -5.73 0.46 -11.29
N PRO A 182 -6.50 1.05 -12.23
CA PRO A 182 -7.74 1.79 -11.92
C PRO A 182 -8.89 0.83 -11.59
N LEU A 183 -8.68 -0.04 -10.61
CA LEU A 183 -9.66 -1.01 -10.13
C LEU A 183 -10.54 -0.40 -9.05
N PRO A 184 -11.84 -0.76 -9.01
CA PRO A 184 -12.76 -0.29 -7.97
C PRO A 184 -12.52 -0.98 -6.61
N ILE A 185 -11.87 -2.16 -6.61
CA ILE A 185 -11.48 -2.93 -5.43
C ILE A 185 -10.28 -3.83 -5.79
N CYS A 186 -9.52 -4.29 -4.78
CA CYS A 186 -8.33 -5.14 -4.92
C CYS A 186 -7.17 -4.48 -5.70
N GLU A 187 -7.16 -3.17 -5.78
CA GLU A 187 -6.07 -2.38 -6.38
C GLU A 187 -4.72 -2.62 -5.70
N ASP A 188 -4.77 -2.86 -4.39
CA ASP A 188 -3.63 -3.18 -3.53
C ASP A 188 -3.06 -4.58 -3.82
N LEU A 189 -3.93 -5.59 -3.88
CA LEU A 189 -3.55 -6.96 -4.25
C LEU A 189 -2.91 -7.01 -5.65
N ASP A 190 -3.53 -6.36 -6.63
CA ASP A 190 -2.99 -6.27 -7.99
C ASP A 190 -1.61 -5.58 -7.98
N PHE A 191 -1.53 -4.44 -7.31
CA PHE A 191 -0.30 -3.67 -7.24
C PHE A 191 0.85 -4.47 -6.61
N PHE A 192 0.62 -5.09 -5.45
CA PHE A 192 1.67 -5.82 -4.74
C PHE A 192 2.15 -7.05 -5.52
N ARG A 193 1.25 -7.75 -6.20
CA ARG A 193 1.63 -8.85 -7.11
C ARG A 193 2.47 -8.38 -8.31
N ARG A 194 2.13 -7.22 -8.89
CA ARG A 194 2.94 -6.61 -9.98
C ARG A 194 4.29 -6.13 -9.45
N LEU A 195 4.33 -5.58 -8.23
CA LEU A 195 5.55 -5.15 -7.57
C LEU A 195 6.53 -6.32 -7.38
N GLY A 196 6.05 -7.49 -6.96
CA GLY A 196 6.86 -8.70 -6.82
C GLY A 196 7.54 -9.17 -8.11
N ARG A 197 7.06 -8.73 -9.28
CA ARG A 197 7.69 -9.01 -10.57
C ARG A 197 8.81 -8.02 -10.94
N GLN A 198 8.90 -6.89 -10.22
CA GLN A 198 9.92 -5.86 -10.44
C GLN A 198 11.21 -6.12 -9.65
N GLY A 199 11.16 -7.00 -8.67
CA GLY A 199 12.29 -7.34 -7.83
C GLY A 199 11.88 -7.90 -6.47
N LYS A 200 12.84 -7.98 -5.56
CA LYS A 200 12.61 -8.43 -4.19
C LYS A 200 11.63 -7.50 -3.48
N VAL A 201 10.60 -8.08 -2.86
CA VAL A 201 9.67 -7.38 -1.98
C VAL A 201 9.84 -7.87 -0.55
N LEU A 202 9.62 -6.98 0.42
CA LEU A 202 9.80 -7.25 1.84
C LEU A 202 8.44 -7.28 2.55
N LEU A 203 8.26 -8.21 3.46
CA LEU A 203 7.27 -8.09 4.51
C LEU A 203 8.01 -7.86 5.83
N LEU A 204 7.86 -6.68 6.39
CA LEU A 204 8.48 -6.32 7.66
C LEU A 204 7.72 -6.97 8.81
N GLU A 205 8.46 -7.43 9.84
CA GLU A 205 7.85 -7.99 11.07
C GLU A 205 7.23 -6.88 11.93
N GLU A 206 7.77 -5.67 11.81
CA GLU A 206 7.21 -4.46 12.39
C GLU A 206 5.78 -4.24 11.88
N LYS A 207 4.94 -3.68 12.76
CA LYS A 207 3.50 -3.64 12.52
C LYS A 207 3.02 -2.27 12.07
N THR A 208 2.06 -2.28 11.17
CA THR A 208 1.10 -1.18 11.01
C THR A 208 -0.15 -1.50 11.81
N HIS A 209 -0.72 -0.49 12.44
CA HIS A 209 -1.91 -0.61 13.26
C HIS A 209 -3.11 -0.05 12.48
N THR A 210 -4.19 -0.82 12.38
CA THR A 210 -5.43 -0.39 11.72
C THR A 210 -6.62 -0.48 12.68
N SER A 211 -7.60 0.39 12.46
CA SER A 211 -8.81 0.44 13.29
C SER A 211 -9.67 -0.82 13.14
N ALA A 212 -10.21 -1.31 14.27
CA ALA A 212 -11.21 -2.37 14.26
C ALA A 212 -12.63 -1.88 13.87
N ARG A 213 -12.81 -0.60 13.47
CA ARG A 213 -14.11 0.04 13.21
C ARG A 213 -15.01 -0.84 12.34
N ARG A 214 -14.51 -1.27 11.19
CA ARG A 214 -15.26 -2.08 10.24
C ARG A 214 -15.74 -3.42 10.82
N TRP A 215 -14.88 -4.11 11.56
CA TRP A 215 -15.27 -5.37 12.22
C TRP A 215 -16.25 -5.17 13.37
N LYS A 216 -16.25 -3.98 14.01
CA LYS A 216 -17.22 -3.63 15.04
C LYS A 216 -18.59 -3.31 14.44
N GLU A 217 -18.64 -2.63 13.30
CA GLU A 217 -19.88 -2.19 12.65
C GLU A 217 -20.55 -3.31 11.84
N GLU A 218 -19.79 -4.04 11.02
CA GLU A 218 -20.34 -5.10 10.14
C GLU A 218 -20.34 -6.49 10.79
N GLY A 219 -19.63 -6.69 11.90
CA GLY A 219 -19.39 -7.98 12.52
C GLY A 219 -18.13 -8.68 12.05
N ILE A 220 -17.44 -9.36 12.99
CA ILE A 220 -16.11 -9.94 12.76
C ILE A 220 -16.17 -11.05 11.71
N PHE A 221 -17.12 -11.97 11.84
CA PHE A 221 -17.24 -13.13 10.94
C PHE A 221 -17.57 -12.69 9.51
N TYR A 222 -18.60 -11.84 9.37
CA TYR A 222 -19.05 -11.35 8.05
C TYR A 222 -17.94 -10.59 7.32
N THR A 223 -17.31 -9.62 7.97
CA THR A 223 -16.25 -8.81 7.38
C THR A 223 -15.06 -9.67 6.93
N THR A 224 -14.65 -10.62 7.78
CA THR A 224 -13.51 -11.49 7.48
C THR A 224 -13.81 -12.42 6.32
N LEU A 225 -14.97 -13.11 6.36
CA LEU A 225 -15.39 -14.01 5.29
C LEU A 225 -15.53 -13.28 3.96
N ARG A 226 -16.19 -12.11 3.96
CA ARG A 226 -16.33 -11.27 2.75
C ARG A 226 -14.97 -10.88 2.17
N ASN A 227 -14.02 -10.41 2.99
CA ASN A 227 -12.70 -10.00 2.52
C ASN A 227 -11.91 -11.17 1.93
N ILE A 228 -11.98 -12.37 2.56
CA ILE A 228 -11.35 -13.59 2.04
C ILE A 228 -12.00 -13.99 0.72
N THR A 229 -13.33 -13.98 0.64
CA THR A 229 -14.08 -14.36 -0.56
C THR A 229 -13.77 -13.41 -1.73
N ILE A 230 -13.81 -12.11 -1.50
CA ILE A 230 -13.50 -11.10 -2.53
C ILE A 230 -12.06 -11.27 -3.04
N GLY A 231 -11.09 -11.40 -2.13
CA GLY A 231 -9.69 -11.61 -2.50
C GLY A 231 -9.48 -12.92 -3.27
N GLY A 232 -10.12 -14.02 -2.82
CA GLY A 232 -10.06 -15.32 -3.50
C GLY A 232 -10.67 -15.29 -4.90
N LEU A 233 -11.86 -14.71 -5.06
CA LEU A 233 -12.51 -14.58 -6.36
C LEU A 233 -11.73 -13.67 -7.30
N PHE A 234 -11.15 -12.58 -6.79
CA PHE A 234 -10.25 -11.72 -7.57
C PHE A 234 -9.06 -12.51 -8.12
N LEU A 235 -8.43 -13.36 -7.30
CA LEU A 235 -7.31 -14.20 -7.72
C LEU A 235 -7.71 -15.25 -8.75
N LEU A 236 -8.96 -15.71 -8.73
CA LEU A 236 -9.53 -16.62 -9.73
C LEU A 236 -9.96 -15.89 -11.02
N GLY A 237 -9.77 -14.56 -11.11
CA GLY A 237 -10.04 -13.78 -12.31
C GLY A 237 -11.47 -13.21 -12.43
N PHE A 238 -12.26 -13.22 -11.34
CA PHE A 238 -13.57 -12.57 -11.35
C PHE A 238 -13.44 -11.05 -11.53
N PRO A 239 -14.32 -10.41 -12.31
CA PRO A 239 -14.25 -8.97 -12.61
C PRO A 239 -14.35 -8.12 -11.33
N PRO A 240 -13.39 -7.21 -11.07
CA PRO A 240 -13.41 -6.35 -9.88
C PRO A 240 -14.66 -5.46 -9.79
N GLN A 241 -15.26 -5.12 -10.94
CA GLN A 241 -16.53 -4.36 -11.03
C GLN A 241 -17.69 -5.10 -10.39
N THR A 242 -17.74 -6.43 -10.51
CA THR A 242 -18.76 -7.27 -9.87
C THR A 242 -18.47 -7.39 -8.37
N LEU A 243 -17.21 -7.63 -8.01
CA LEU A 243 -16.80 -7.79 -6.61
C LEU A 243 -17.01 -6.51 -5.79
N SER A 244 -16.82 -5.34 -6.39
CA SER A 244 -17.01 -4.06 -5.71
C SER A 244 -18.46 -3.82 -5.25
N LYS A 245 -19.45 -4.43 -5.89
CA LYS A 245 -20.84 -4.34 -5.48
C LYS A 245 -21.15 -5.03 -4.15
N TRP A 246 -20.30 -6.00 -3.75
CA TRP A 246 -20.41 -6.72 -2.48
C TRP A 246 -19.68 -6.01 -1.34
N TYR A 247 -18.94 -4.96 -1.67
CA TYR A 247 -18.13 -4.22 -0.72
C TYR A 247 -18.80 -2.89 -0.37
N SER A 248 -19.58 -2.87 0.72
CA SER A 248 -20.12 -1.63 1.23
C SER A 248 -19.01 -0.71 1.73
N SER A 249 -19.02 0.55 1.33
CA SER A 249 -18.13 1.56 1.91
C SER A 249 -18.73 2.01 3.24
N ILE A 250 -18.20 1.51 4.35
CA ILE A 250 -18.40 2.13 5.65
C ILE A 250 -17.50 3.36 5.69
N ARG A 251 -18.15 4.50 5.71
CA ARG A 251 -17.49 5.82 5.76
C ARG A 251 -18.25 6.76 6.66
#